data_bcb858093a60561a9c41c859afe5e7cb
#
_entry.id   bcb858093a60561a9c41c859afe5e7cb
#
_cell.length_a   1.000
_cell.length_b   1.000
_cell.length_c   1.000
_cell.angle_alpha   90.00
_cell.angle_beta   90.00
_cell.angle_gamma   90.00
#
_symmetry.space_group_name_H-M   'P 1'
#
loop_
_entity.id
_entity.type
_entity.pdbx_description
1 polymer ?
#
loop_
_entity_poly.entity_id
_entity_poly.type
_entity_poly.pdbx_seq_one_letter_code
_entity_poly.pdbx_strand_id
1 'polypeptide(L)'
;AAKKMELGNHKVTLIIAIVVWVAYLVLPYAGPAHGWEALQLGTTDDGVRISIMETVSAWFSLVGIGVLTTLTVATHRTNFALAAWMMVAISLFISLWSFWFRGSTVDSPSIGMWVGILASLIAFLAYCQVAFKRSPEQVAAAEKARREASKLDQVGILQTEAATTLAPEENPLLIDDRRRQAARRYKKS
;
A
#
# COMPACT_ATOMS: atom_id res chain seq x y z
N ALA A 1 -11.37 17.78 10.68
CA ALA A 1 -11.93 16.55 11.26
C ALA A 1 -11.06 15.36 10.85
N ALA A 2 -10.57 14.58 11.81
CA ALA A 2 -9.76 13.40 11.52
C ALA A 2 -10.63 12.35 10.83
N LYS A 3 -10.22 11.93 9.63
CA LYS A 3 -10.96 10.94 8.83
C LYS A 3 -10.95 9.61 9.58
N LYS A 4 -12.12 9.12 9.98
CA LYS A 4 -12.28 7.80 10.59
C LYS A 4 -12.31 6.73 9.50
N MET A 5 -11.70 5.60 9.77
CA MET A 5 -11.60 4.46 8.85
C MET A 5 -12.44 3.29 9.39
N GLU A 6 -13.22 2.68 8.52
CA GLU A 6 -13.94 1.45 8.85
C GLU A 6 -13.01 0.25 8.67
N LEU A 7 -12.53 -0.29 9.79
CA LEU A 7 -11.63 -1.44 9.81
C LEU A 7 -12.34 -2.77 9.50
N GLY A 8 -13.65 -2.88 9.76
CA GLY A 8 -14.42 -4.11 9.54
C GLY A 8 -13.69 -5.35 10.09
N ASN A 9 -13.63 -6.42 9.32
CA ASN A 9 -12.96 -7.68 9.70
C ASN A 9 -11.42 -7.53 9.85
N HIS A 10 -10.81 -6.48 9.27
CA HIS A 10 -9.36 -6.24 9.39
C HIS A 10 -8.94 -5.86 10.79
N LYS A 11 -9.87 -5.37 11.64
CA LYS A 11 -9.61 -5.12 13.05
C LYS A 11 -9.14 -6.38 13.77
N VAL A 12 -9.79 -7.51 13.52
CA VAL A 12 -9.42 -8.80 14.11
C VAL A 12 -8.04 -9.22 13.63
N THR A 13 -7.74 -9.08 12.35
CA THR A 13 -6.42 -9.41 11.79
C THR A 13 -5.31 -8.56 12.40
N LEU A 14 -5.56 -7.27 12.63
CA LEU A 14 -4.59 -6.38 13.28
C LEU A 14 -4.38 -6.75 14.76
N ILE A 15 -5.44 -7.15 15.48
CA ILE A 15 -5.32 -7.64 16.86
C ILE A 15 -4.50 -8.94 16.89
N ILE A 16 -4.72 -9.86 15.95
CA ILE A 16 -3.92 -11.09 15.85
C ILE A 16 -2.45 -10.72 15.60
N ALA A 17 -2.15 -9.75 14.73
CA ALA A 17 -0.80 -9.30 14.48
C ALA A 17 -0.13 -8.76 15.77
N ILE A 18 -0.85 -8.00 16.59
CA ILE A 18 -0.35 -7.50 17.88
C ILE A 18 -0.06 -8.66 18.83
N VAL A 19 -0.97 -9.64 18.95
CA VAL A 19 -0.79 -10.81 19.82
C VAL A 19 0.43 -11.63 19.38
N VAL A 20 0.57 -11.89 18.09
CA VAL A 20 1.72 -12.61 17.53
C VAL A 20 3.02 -11.83 17.78
N TRP A 21 2.98 -10.50 17.65
CA TRP A 21 4.12 -9.65 17.94
C TRP A 21 4.52 -9.67 19.43
N VAL A 22 3.56 -9.67 20.35
CA VAL A 22 3.85 -9.83 21.77
C VAL A 22 4.49 -11.19 22.06
N ALA A 23 4.01 -12.26 21.41
CA ALA A 23 4.65 -13.58 21.52
C ALA A 23 6.10 -13.56 21.02
N TYR A 24 6.39 -12.83 19.92
CA TYR A 24 7.75 -12.62 19.43
C TYR A 24 8.68 -12.05 20.50
N LEU A 25 8.22 -11.08 21.30
CA LEU A 25 9.07 -10.47 22.36
C LEU A 25 9.54 -11.47 23.40
N VAL A 26 8.73 -12.48 23.70
CA VAL A 26 8.99 -13.47 24.78
C VAL A 26 9.73 -14.70 24.25
N LEU A 27 9.57 -15.03 22.97
CA LEU A 27 10.17 -16.20 22.36
C LEU A 27 11.67 -16.02 22.11
N PRO A 28 12.46 -17.12 22.09
CA PRO A 28 13.87 -17.07 21.75
C PRO A 28 14.03 -16.60 20.30
N TYR A 29 14.75 -15.48 20.13
CA TYR A 29 14.97 -14.79 18.85
C TYR A 29 16.15 -15.40 18.07
N ALA A 30 17.29 -15.57 18.78
CA ALA A 30 18.50 -16.12 18.21
C ALA A 30 19.30 -16.82 19.33
N GLY A 31 19.56 -18.12 19.20
CA GLY A 31 20.12 -18.90 20.29
C GLY A 31 19.26 -18.75 21.55
N PRO A 32 19.84 -18.42 22.73
CA PRO A 32 19.11 -18.19 23.97
C PRO A 32 18.47 -16.79 24.06
N ALA A 33 18.91 -15.80 23.27
CA ALA A 33 18.43 -14.42 23.33
C ALA A 33 16.95 -14.30 22.94
N HIS A 34 16.20 -13.50 23.68
CA HIS A 34 14.77 -13.28 23.48
C HIS A 34 14.48 -12.13 22.49
N GLY A 35 13.26 -12.06 21.95
CA GLY A 35 12.87 -11.03 20.98
C GLY A 35 12.98 -9.60 21.51
N TRP A 36 12.73 -9.35 22.80
CA TRP A 36 12.87 -8.02 23.40
C TRP A 36 14.34 -7.55 23.46
N GLU A 37 15.31 -8.47 23.51
CA GLU A 37 16.73 -8.14 23.52
C GLU A 37 17.21 -7.64 22.16
N ALA A 38 16.47 -7.95 21.09
CA ALA A 38 16.73 -7.39 19.76
C ALA A 38 16.57 -5.85 19.71
N LEU A 39 15.89 -5.24 20.70
CA LEU A 39 15.83 -3.79 20.84
C LEU A 39 17.15 -3.17 21.32
N GLN A 40 18.05 -3.98 21.85
CA GLN A 40 19.35 -3.56 22.36
C GLN A 40 20.41 -3.85 21.31
N LEU A 41 21.20 -2.82 20.96
CA LEU A 41 22.33 -2.99 20.04
C LEU A 41 23.53 -3.56 20.79
N GLY A 42 24.15 -4.59 20.24
CA GLY A 42 25.38 -5.13 20.79
C GLY A 42 25.30 -6.59 21.16
N THR A 43 25.96 -6.97 22.24
CA THR A 43 25.96 -8.35 22.72
C THR A 43 25.01 -8.47 23.92
N THR A 44 24.10 -9.44 23.88
CA THR A 44 23.18 -9.74 24.98
C THR A 44 23.94 -10.36 26.16
N ASP A 45 23.29 -10.45 27.32
CA ASP A 45 23.88 -11.10 28.51
C ASP A 45 24.25 -12.57 28.26
N ASP A 46 23.54 -13.24 27.35
CA ASP A 46 23.81 -14.61 26.91
C ASP A 46 24.91 -14.72 25.86
N GLY A 47 25.60 -13.62 25.51
CA GLY A 47 26.70 -13.59 24.57
C GLY A 47 26.29 -13.54 23.09
N VAL A 48 25.00 -13.48 22.77
CA VAL A 48 24.49 -13.40 21.39
C VAL A 48 24.69 -11.98 20.85
N ARG A 49 25.33 -11.85 19.70
CA ARG A 49 25.53 -10.55 19.05
C ARG A 49 24.31 -10.15 18.23
N ILE A 50 23.69 -9.04 18.59
CA ILE A 50 22.58 -8.42 17.84
C ILE A 50 23.16 -7.38 16.87
N SER A 51 22.81 -7.50 15.60
CA SER A 51 23.24 -6.57 14.56
C SER A 51 22.38 -5.29 14.56
N ILE A 52 22.93 -4.20 13.97
CA ILE A 52 22.20 -2.94 13.83
C ILE A 52 20.89 -3.11 13.03
N MET A 53 20.88 -3.99 12.02
CA MET A 53 19.70 -4.25 11.20
C MET A 53 18.58 -4.91 12.02
N GLU A 54 18.93 -5.84 12.89
CA GLU A 54 17.99 -6.51 13.79
C GLU A 54 17.40 -5.51 14.78
N THR A 55 18.25 -4.69 15.39
CA THR A 55 17.80 -3.63 16.31
C THR A 55 16.89 -2.63 15.62
N VAL A 56 17.25 -2.17 14.42
CA VAL A 56 16.42 -1.24 13.65
C VAL A 56 15.09 -1.89 13.30
N SER A 57 15.05 -3.15 12.83
CA SER A 57 13.79 -3.83 12.54
C SER A 57 12.92 -4.01 13.78
N ALA A 58 13.53 -4.33 14.92
CA ALA A 58 12.84 -4.46 16.21
C ALA A 58 12.20 -3.13 16.65
N TRP A 59 12.90 -2.00 16.54
CA TRP A 59 12.34 -0.68 16.81
C TRP A 59 11.21 -0.30 15.88
N PHE A 60 11.35 -0.55 14.57
CA PHE A 60 10.27 -0.29 13.61
C PHE A 60 9.05 -1.17 13.88
N SER A 61 9.24 -2.43 14.30
CA SER A 61 8.13 -3.30 14.70
C SER A 61 7.46 -2.84 15.98
N LEU A 62 8.24 -2.38 16.98
CA LEU A 62 7.71 -1.83 18.21
C LEU A 62 6.83 -0.61 17.96
N VAL A 63 7.33 0.35 17.19
CA VAL A 63 6.58 1.55 16.86
C VAL A 63 5.41 1.21 15.92
N GLY A 64 5.63 0.40 14.88
CA GLY A 64 4.64 0.07 13.87
C GLY A 64 3.52 -0.83 14.41
N ILE A 65 3.87 -2.00 14.97
CA ILE A 65 2.89 -2.96 15.46
C ILE A 65 2.49 -2.64 16.91
N GLY A 66 3.47 -2.45 17.78
CA GLY A 66 3.23 -2.24 19.20
C GLY A 66 2.45 -0.96 19.48
N VAL A 67 2.88 0.18 18.95
CA VAL A 67 2.27 1.49 19.26
C VAL A 67 1.23 1.90 18.22
N LEU A 68 1.62 2.09 16.98
CA LEU A 68 0.74 2.68 15.97
C LEU A 68 -0.42 1.77 15.56
N THR A 69 -0.21 0.46 15.48
CA THR A 69 -1.30 -0.48 15.19
C THR A 69 -2.28 -0.54 16.35
N THR A 70 -1.80 -0.53 17.60
CA THR A 70 -2.67 -0.46 18.78
C THR A 70 -3.49 0.83 18.80
N LEU A 71 -2.87 1.98 18.51
CA LEU A 71 -3.57 3.25 18.37
C LEU A 71 -4.57 3.24 17.20
N THR A 72 -4.24 2.60 16.08
CA THR A 72 -5.14 2.47 14.94
C THR A 72 -6.39 1.65 15.30
N VAL A 73 -6.20 0.53 15.99
CA VAL A 73 -7.30 -0.33 16.45
C VAL A 73 -8.18 0.36 17.50
N ALA A 74 -7.57 1.19 18.37
CA ALA A 74 -8.28 1.91 19.43
C ALA A 74 -9.01 3.15 18.91
N THR A 75 -8.37 3.94 18.02
CA THR A 75 -8.89 5.27 17.61
C THR A 75 -9.58 5.26 16.25
N HIS A 76 -9.38 4.24 15.43
CA HIS A 76 -9.85 4.13 14.04
C HIS A 76 -9.45 5.30 13.13
N ARG A 77 -8.32 5.99 13.42
CA ARG A 77 -7.84 7.14 12.66
C ARG A 77 -6.93 6.70 11.51
N THR A 78 -7.23 7.17 10.30
CA THR A 78 -6.47 6.87 9.08
C THR A 78 -5.00 7.29 9.16
N ASN A 79 -4.68 8.39 9.85
CA ASN A 79 -3.30 8.87 9.96
C ASN A 79 -2.39 7.88 10.70
N PHE A 80 -2.88 7.26 11.78
CA PHE A 80 -2.13 6.23 12.50
C PHE A 80 -1.96 4.97 11.65
N ALA A 81 -3.00 4.60 10.89
CA ALA A 81 -2.94 3.44 10.01
C ALA A 81 -1.89 3.61 8.91
N LEU A 82 -1.80 4.80 8.29
CA LEU A 82 -0.80 5.08 7.26
C LEU A 82 0.63 5.03 7.83
N ALA A 83 0.85 5.67 8.98
CA ALA A 83 2.15 5.65 9.65
C ALA A 83 2.54 4.23 10.10
N ALA A 84 1.58 3.46 10.65
CA ALA A 84 1.77 2.08 11.02
C ALA A 84 2.15 1.21 9.81
N TRP A 85 1.44 1.36 8.70
CA TRP A 85 1.73 0.63 7.47
C TRP A 85 3.15 0.86 6.98
N MET A 86 3.61 2.12 6.95
CA MET A 86 4.98 2.45 6.56
C MET A 86 6.02 1.82 7.49
N MET A 87 5.84 1.93 8.81
CA MET A 87 6.76 1.36 9.79
C MET A 87 6.81 -0.16 9.72
N VAL A 88 5.65 -0.80 9.61
CA VAL A 88 5.53 -2.27 9.47
C VAL A 88 6.17 -2.75 8.17
N ALA A 89 5.99 -2.05 7.06
CA ALA A 89 6.63 -2.39 5.78
C ALA A 89 8.16 -2.35 5.92
N ILE A 90 8.72 -1.28 6.48
CA ILE A 90 10.16 -1.15 6.71
C ILE A 90 10.66 -2.27 7.63
N SER A 91 9.97 -2.51 8.75
CA SER A 91 10.31 -3.59 9.69
C SER A 91 10.33 -4.96 8.99
N LEU A 92 9.32 -5.28 8.18
CA LEU A 92 9.23 -6.54 7.45
C LEU A 92 10.43 -6.72 6.51
N PHE A 93 10.75 -5.73 5.68
CA PHE A 93 11.87 -5.83 4.76
C PHE A 93 13.21 -5.96 5.47
N ILE A 94 13.45 -5.17 6.52
CA ILE A 94 14.70 -5.24 7.27
C ILE A 94 14.80 -6.57 8.05
N SER A 95 13.70 -7.10 8.59
CA SER A 95 13.71 -8.39 9.29
C SER A 95 14.00 -9.57 8.38
N LEU A 96 13.47 -9.56 7.13
CA LEU A 96 13.81 -10.56 6.12
C LEU A 96 15.29 -10.49 5.75
N TRP A 97 15.83 -9.28 5.61
CA TRP A 97 17.25 -9.08 5.34
C TRP A 97 18.11 -9.56 6.50
N SER A 98 17.74 -9.23 7.73
CA SER A 98 18.41 -9.67 8.95
C SER A 98 18.40 -11.19 9.11
N PHE A 99 17.29 -11.83 8.77
CA PHE A 99 17.18 -13.29 8.75
C PHE A 99 18.20 -13.92 7.81
N TRP A 100 18.34 -13.37 6.61
CA TRP A 100 19.31 -13.86 5.62
C TRP A 100 20.75 -13.76 6.14
N PHE A 101 21.11 -12.63 6.74
CA PHE A 101 22.44 -12.44 7.32
C PHE A 101 22.71 -13.36 8.52
N ARG A 102 21.71 -13.53 9.38
CA ARG A 102 21.87 -14.38 10.58
C ARG A 102 22.08 -15.85 10.24
N GLY A 103 21.55 -16.35 9.16
CA GLY A 103 21.81 -17.70 8.68
C GLY A 103 23.30 -18.01 8.41
N SER A 104 24.15 -16.98 8.34
CA SER A 104 25.60 -17.08 8.15
C SER A 104 26.40 -16.89 9.45
N THR A 105 25.74 -16.72 10.61
CA THR A 105 26.37 -16.52 11.93
C THR A 105 26.33 -17.78 12.77
N VAL A 106 27.10 -17.78 13.89
CA VAL A 106 27.17 -18.90 14.85
C VAL A 106 25.82 -19.13 15.50
N ASP A 107 25.11 -18.03 15.85
CA ASP A 107 23.79 -18.08 16.48
C ASP A 107 22.71 -18.09 15.40
N SER A 108 22.18 -19.26 15.09
CA SER A 108 21.14 -19.44 14.08
C SER A 108 19.81 -18.76 14.49
N PRO A 109 18.96 -18.37 13.49
CA PRO A 109 17.65 -17.83 13.79
C PRO A 109 16.79 -18.85 14.53
N SER A 110 16.16 -18.41 15.63
CA SER A 110 15.25 -19.22 16.45
C SER A 110 13.77 -18.91 16.10
N ILE A 111 12.85 -19.62 16.75
CA ILE A 111 11.41 -19.54 16.48
C ILE A 111 10.86 -18.12 16.63
N GLY A 112 11.37 -17.32 17.56
CA GLY A 112 10.95 -15.95 17.80
C GLY A 112 11.18 -15.06 16.57
N MET A 113 12.29 -15.23 15.86
CA MET A 113 12.56 -14.47 14.64
C MET A 113 11.51 -14.74 13.55
N TRP A 114 11.12 -15.98 13.35
CA TRP A 114 10.06 -16.37 12.44
C TRP A 114 8.70 -15.79 12.83
N VAL A 115 8.40 -15.83 14.14
CA VAL A 115 7.15 -15.26 14.68
C VAL A 115 7.13 -13.74 14.50
N GLY A 116 8.24 -13.04 14.67
CA GLY A 116 8.37 -11.60 14.42
C GLY A 116 8.14 -11.22 12.95
N ILE A 117 8.73 -11.99 12.02
CA ILE A 117 8.50 -11.83 10.58
C ILE A 117 7.03 -12.09 10.25
N LEU A 118 6.44 -13.15 10.80
CA LEU A 118 5.03 -13.48 10.60
C LEU A 118 4.09 -12.38 11.12
N ALA A 119 4.35 -11.82 12.29
CA ALA A 119 3.58 -10.71 12.83
C ALA A 119 3.61 -9.49 11.92
N SER A 120 4.81 -9.13 11.42
CA SER A 120 4.99 -8.02 10.49
C SER A 120 4.30 -8.28 9.15
N LEU A 121 4.34 -9.52 8.65
CA LEU A 121 3.66 -9.92 7.41
C LEU A 121 2.13 -9.83 7.55
N ILE A 122 1.56 -10.34 8.65
CA ILE A 122 0.12 -10.28 8.91
C ILE A 122 -0.34 -8.82 8.97
N ALA A 123 0.38 -7.97 9.73
CA ALA A 123 0.06 -6.55 9.83
C ALA A 123 0.18 -5.84 8.48
N PHE A 124 1.25 -6.09 7.73
CA PHE A 124 1.46 -5.51 6.40
C PHE A 124 0.33 -5.86 5.42
N LEU A 125 -0.03 -7.15 5.33
CA LEU A 125 -1.12 -7.59 4.45
C LEU A 125 -2.48 -7.01 4.88
N ALA A 126 -2.75 -6.91 6.19
CA ALA A 126 -3.96 -6.28 6.69
C ALA A 126 -4.03 -4.81 6.27
N TYR A 127 -2.94 -4.05 6.39
CA TYR A 127 -2.90 -2.66 5.97
C TYR A 127 -3.00 -2.49 4.45
N CYS A 128 -2.38 -3.36 3.65
CA CYS A 128 -2.55 -3.35 2.20
C CYS A 128 -4.03 -3.54 1.82
N GLN A 129 -4.71 -4.51 2.42
CA GLN A 129 -6.12 -4.75 2.13
C GLN A 129 -7.01 -3.55 2.52
N VAL A 130 -6.69 -2.88 3.63
CA VAL A 130 -7.40 -1.67 4.06
C VAL A 130 -7.11 -0.49 3.13
N ALA A 131 -5.85 -0.32 2.70
CA ALA A 131 -5.45 0.75 1.80
C ALA A 131 -6.06 0.61 0.40
N PHE A 132 -6.23 -0.61 -0.10
CA PHE A 132 -6.83 -0.88 -1.41
C PHE A 132 -8.36 -0.87 -1.40
N LYS A 133 -9.02 -0.89 -0.24
CA LYS A 133 -10.46 -0.69 -0.15
C LYS A 133 -10.80 0.77 -0.44
N ARG A 134 -11.49 1.01 -1.55
CA ARG A 134 -12.05 2.33 -1.87
C ARG A 134 -13.09 2.70 -0.81
N SER A 135 -12.98 3.89 -0.25
CA SER A 135 -14.01 4.38 0.68
C SER A 135 -15.35 4.55 -0.06
N PRO A 136 -16.50 4.38 0.62
CA PRO A 136 -17.82 4.61 0.01
C PRO A 136 -17.92 5.98 -0.67
N GLU A 137 -17.28 7.01 -0.10
CA GLU A 137 -17.21 8.36 -0.68
C GLU A 137 -16.43 8.40 -2.00
N GLN A 138 -15.34 7.64 -2.11
CA GLN A 138 -14.55 7.54 -3.35
C GLN A 138 -15.32 6.79 -4.44
N VAL A 139 -16.07 5.75 -4.05
CA VAL A 139 -16.95 5.01 -4.98
C VAL A 139 -18.06 5.94 -5.46
N ALA A 140 -18.74 6.65 -4.56
CA ALA A 140 -19.79 7.61 -4.90
C ALA A 140 -19.26 8.76 -5.79
N ALA A 141 -18.07 9.30 -5.48
CA ALA A 141 -17.44 10.33 -6.30
C ALA A 141 -17.06 9.82 -7.70
N ALA A 142 -16.52 8.60 -7.79
CA ALA A 142 -16.21 7.96 -9.07
C ALA A 142 -17.47 7.68 -9.90
N GLU A 143 -18.56 7.28 -9.24
CA GLU A 143 -19.84 7.04 -9.90
C GLU A 143 -20.49 8.34 -10.40
N LYS A 144 -20.40 9.42 -9.60
CA LYS A 144 -20.82 10.75 -10.02
C LYS A 144 -20.03 11.25 -11.23
N ALA A 145 -18.70 11.11 -11.20
CA ALA A 145 -17.83 11.47 -12.31
C ALA A 145 -18.17 10.67 -13.60
N ARG A 146 -18.47 9.36 -13.46
CA ARG A 146 -18.90 8.53 -14.60
C ARG A 146 -20.24 9.00 -15.17
N ARG A 147 -21.20 9.35 -14.31
CA ARG A 147 -22.51 9.87 -14.75
C ARG A 147 -22.37 11.25 -15.43
N GLU A 148 -21.45 12.09 -14.99
CA GLU A 148 -21.16 13.37 -15.63
C GLU A 148 -20.45 13.16 -16.98
N ALA A 149 -19.50 12.24 -17.06
CA ALA A 149 -18.85 11.88 -18.31
C ALA A 149 -19.84 11.29 -19.33
N SER A 150 -20.80 10.46 -18.89
CA SER A 150 -21.82 9.90 -19.80
C SER A 150 -22.77 10.98 -20.36
N LYS A 151 -23.02 12.07 -19.61
CA LYS A 151 -23.79 13.21 -20.13
C LYS A 151 -23.00 13.98 -21.19
N LEU A 152 -21.69 14.12 -21.02
CA LEU A 152 -20.80 14.72 -22.02
C LEU A 152 -20.75 13.87 -23.30
N ASP A 153 -20.74 12.55 -23.16
CA ASP A 153 -20.83 11.62 -24.31
C ASP A 153 -22.13 11.75 -25.07
N GLN A 154 -23.26 11.94 -24.39
CA GLN A 154 -24.54 12.22 -25.03
C GLN A 154 -24.53 13.53 -25.83
N VAL A 155 -23.89 14.58 -25.32
CA VAL A 155 -23.69 15.82 -26.08
C VAL A 155 -22.80 15.61 -27.31
N GLY A 156 -21.74 14.81 -27.18
CA GLY A 156 -20.87 14.43 -28.29
C GLY A 156 -21.62 13.64 -29.36
N ILE A 157 -22.53 12.74 -28.99
CA ILE A 157 -23.37 11.99 -29.92
C ILE A 157 -24.33 12.97 -30.67
N LEU A 158 -24.98 13.87 -29.95
CA LEU A 158 -25.85 14.87 -30.57
C LEU A 158 -25.10 15.82 -31.51
N GLN A 159 -23.87 16.20 -31.17
CA GLN A 159 -23.02 16.99 -32.04
C GLN A 159 -22.62 16.22 -33.29
N THR A 160 -22.31 14.93 -33.18
CA THR A 160 -21.97 14.07 -34.30
C THR A 160 -23.21 13.87 -35.21
N GLU A 161 -24.38 13.69 -34.64
CA GLU A 161 -25.65 13.53 -35.33
C GLU A 161 -26.03 14.85 -36.08
N ALA A 162 -25.87 15.99 -35.41
CA ALA A 162 -26.06 17.30 -36.03
C ALA A 162 -25.05 17.54 -37.19
N ALA A 163 -23.79 17.10 -37.01
CA ALA A 163 -22.79 17.22 -38.06
C ALA A 163 -23.04 16.29 -39.27
N THR A 164 -23.68 15.16 -39.08
CA THR A 164 -24.03 14.21 -40.15
C THR A 164 -25.31 14.60 -40.90
N THR A 165 -26.20 15.38 -40.29
CA THR A 165 -27.43 15.90 -40.94
C THR A 165 -27.14 17.08 -41.86
N LEU A 166 -25.98 17.76 -41.72
CA LEU A 166 -25.54 18.77 -42.65
C LEU A 166 -24.99 18.10 -43.93
N ALA A 167 -25.43 18.60 -45.11
CA ALA A 167 -24.89 18.10 -46.37
C ALA A 167 -23.36 18.23 -46.39
N PRO A 168 -22.62 17.24 -46.94
CA PRO A 168 -21.14 17.23 -46.92
C PRO A 168 -20.52 18.51 -47.54
N GLU A 169 -21.24 19.18 -48.41
CA GLU A 169 -20.80 20.44 -49.04
C GLU A 169 -20.99 21.67 -48.12
N GLU A 170 -21.89 21.59 -47.16
CA GLU A 170 -22.21 22.68 -46.24
C GLU A 170 -21.47 22.57 -44.89
N ASN A 171 -20.88 21.40 -44.58
CA ASN A 171 -20.16 21.22 -43.36
C ASN A 171 -18.68 21.62 -43.48
N PRO A 172 -18.27 22.80 -42.96
CA PRO A 172 -16.91 23.30 -43.11
C PRO A 172 -15.86 22.40 -42.46
N LEU A 173 -16.26 21.50 -41.52
CA LEU A 173 -15.37 20.56 -40.82
C LEU A 173 -15.04 19.33 -41.69
N LEU A 174 -15.84 19.05 -42.73
CA LEU A 174 -15.61 17.94 -43.67
C LEU A 174 -14.86 18.37 -44.94
N ILE A 175 -14.55 19.65 -45.07
CA ILE A 175 -13.80 20.19 -46.20
C ILE A 175 -12.30 19.91 -45.98
N ASP A 176 -11.82 18.81 -46.53
CA ASP A 176 -10.38 18.51 -46.57
C ASP A 176 -9.68 19.31 -47.67
N ASP A 177 -9.27 20.53 -47.34
CA ASP A 177 -8.56 21.43 -48.26
C ASP A 177 -7.26 20.82 -48.81
N ARG A 178 -6.64 19.88 -48.10
CA ARG A 178 -5.45 19.17 -48.57
C ARG A 178 -5.75 18.28 -49.77
N ARG A 179 -6.87 17.56 -49.74
CA ARG A 179 -7.30 16.71 -50.86
C ARG A 179 -7.67 17.55 -52.07
N ARG A 180 -8.34 18.68 -51.88
CA ARG A 180 -8.64 19.62 -52.99
C ARG A 180 -7.38 20.24 -53.58
N GLN A 181 -6.40 20.61 -52.80
CA GLN A 181 -5.13 21.13 -53.29
C GLN A 181 -4.31 20.05 -54.01
N ALA A 182 -4.29 18.82 -53.55
CA ALA A 182 -3.63 17.72 -54.22
C ALA A 182 -4.27 17.41 -55.58
N ALA A 183 -5.60 17.36 -55.64
CA ALA A 183 -6.33 17.15 -56.89
C ALA A 183 -6.11 18.27 -57.93
N ARG A 184 -5.97 19.54 -57.51
CA ARG A 184 -5.64 20.68 -58.39
C ARG A 184 -4.21 20.59 -58.92
N ARG A 185 -3.25 20.08 -58.16
CA ARG A 185 -1.86 19.88 -58.63
C ARG A 185 -1.77 18.78 -59.66
N TYR A 186 -2.53 17.69 -59.49
CA TYR A 186 -2.55 16.57 -60.43
C TYR A 186 -3.19 16.92 -61.79
N LYS A 187 -4.10 17.88 -61.82
CA LYS A 187 -4.74 18.37 -63.09
C LYS A 187 -3.88 19.36 -63.90
N LYS A 188 -2.78 19.87 -63.30
CA LYS A 188 -1.86 20.82 -63.92
C LYS A 188 -0.56 20.19 -64.45
N SER A 189 -0.36 18.93 -64.21
CA SER A 189 0.71 18.09 -64.77
C SER A 189 0.21 17.29 -65.93
#